data_8394d1bde2ff7e4f344d2f0ea41a8b3a
#
_entry.id   8394d1bde2ff7e4f344d2f0ea41a8b3a
#
_cell.length_a   1.000
_cell.length_b   1.000
_cell.length_c   1.000
_cell.angle_alpha   90.00
_cell.angle_beta   90.00
_cell.angle_gamma   90.00
#
_symmetry.space_group_name_H-M   'P 1'
#
loop_
_entity.id
_entity.type
_entity.pdbx_description
1 polymer ?
#
loop_
_entity_poly.entity_id
_entity_poly.type
_entity_poly.pdbx_seq_one_letter_code
_entity_poly.pdbx_strand_id
1 'polypeptide(L)'
;MKNIAIILAGGIGARVGGALPKQLLPLADGRTILEHAIDAFQQAECIDEICLVMHHDYMAYAQDLSQTNDWSKLKHIVPGGNERWESSVNAIRLYMDQPSTSFSNEDVGYALLLHDAARPFVSQDIITNVCQALKTHEAVVVAVPSTDTVYEMVEDKVARIPNRQTIMRAQTPQAFHLPLIAEAYAKALGVNNLKEAACNKNNLPATDDCSIVFKHMPQVAIHIVPGEEQNKKITYKEDL
;
A
#
# COMPACT_ATOMS: atom_id res chain seq x y z
N MET A 1 12.30 -11.88 10.34
CA MET A 1 11.61 -11.27 9.18
C MET A 1 11.70 -9.76 9.31
N LYS A 2 12.11 -9.04 8.25
CA LYS A 2 12.13 -7.57 8.23
C LYS A 2 10.82 -7.00 7.72
N ASN A 3 10.31 -5.99 8.39
CA ASN A 3 9.08 -5.28 8.00
C ASN A 3 9.43 -4.03 7.20
N ILE A 4 9.01 -4.00 5.95
CA ILE A 4 9.30 -2.93 5.00
C ILE A 4 8.03 -2.15 4.71
N ALA A 5 8.03 -0.86 4.99
CA ALA A 5 6.94 0.02 4.60
C ALA A 5 7.12 0.50 3.16
N ILE A 6 6.16 0.23 2.30
CA ILE A 6 6.11 0.68 0.91
C ILE A 6 5.11 1.83 0.83
N ILE A 7 5.59 3.05 0.74
CA ILE A 7 4.74 4.26 0.65
C ILE A 7 4.43 4.54 -0.82
N LEU A 8 3.18 4.30 -1.21
CA LEU A 8 2.73 4.43 -2.60
C LEU A 8 2.28 5.87 -2.90
N ALA A 9 3.12 6.61 -3.58
CA ALA A 9 2.93 8.01 -3.99
C ALA A 9 3.02 8.21 -5.52
N GLY A 10 2.84 7.15 -6.32
CA GLY A 10 2.95 7.17 -7.79
C GLY A 10 1.77 7.85 -8.52
N GLY A 11 0.62 8.02 -7.87
CA GLY A 11 -0.57 8.59 -8.49
C GLY A 11 -0.54 10.11 -8.58
N ILE A 12 -1.07 10.68 -9.68
CA ILE A 12 -1.17 12.14 -9.89
C ILE A 12 -2.36 12.81 -9.20
N GLY A 13 -3.27 12.02 -8.61
CA GLY A 13 -4.40 12.56 -7.83
C GLY A 13 -5.41 13.38 -8.64
N ALA A 14 -5.71 12.98 -9.87
CA ALA A 14 -6.55 13.71 -10.84
C ALA A 14 -7.90 14.24 -10.29
N ARG A 15 -8.43 13.66 -9.22
CA ARG A 15 -9.72 14.04 -8.61
C ARG A 15 -9.66 15.28 -7.70
N VAL A 16 -8.48 15.65 -7.20
CA VAL A 16 -8.34 16.83 -6.32
C VAL A 16 -8.24 18.12 -7.13
N GLY A 17 -7.88 18.02 -8.42
CA GLY A 17 -7.78 19.16 -9.35
C GLY A 17 -6.71 20.17 -8.90
N GLY A 18 -5.53 20.13 -9.48
CA GLY A 18 -4.45 21.07 -9.17
C GLY A 18 -3.19 20.79 -10.00
N ALA A 19 -2.26 21.74 -9.98
CA ALA A 19 -0.97 21.62 -10.68
C ALA A 19 -0.01 20.63 -9.99
N LEU A 20 -0.28 20.26 -8.73
CA LEU A 20 0.55 19.35 -7.94
C LEU A 20 -0.23 18.06 -7.61
N PRO A 21 0.47 16.89 -7.55
CA PRO A 21 -0.10 15.68 -6.99
C PRO A 21 -0.59 15.90 -5.57
N LYS A 22 -1.75 15.32 -5.22
CA LYS A 22 -2.40 15.55 -3.93
C LYS A 22 -1.52 15.23 -2.72
N GLN A 23 -0.66 14.21 -2.82
CA GLN A 23 0.26 13.82 -1.75
C GLN A 23 1.33 14.88 -1.44
N LEU A 24 1.51 15.85 -2.33
CA LEU A 24 2.41 17.00 -2.14
C LEU A 24 1.69 18.25 -1.63
N LEU A 25 0.38 18.18 -1.40
CA LEU A 25 -0.36 19.28 -0.80
C LEU A 25 -0.04 19.39 0.69
N PRO A 26 0.13 20.63 1.20
CA PRO A 26 0.38 20.85 2.62
C PRO A 26 -0.88 20.61 3.46
N LEU A 27 -0.70 20.09 4.67
CA LEU A 27 -1.69 20.07 5.74
C LEU A 27 -1.60 21.36 6.58
N ALA A 28 -2.42 21.46 7.61
CA ALA A 28 -2.55 22.68 8.43
C ALA A 28 -1.24 23.13 9.10
N ASP A 29 -0.31 22.22 9.34
CA ASP A 29 1.03 22.50 9.91
C ASP A 29 2.07 22.89 8.85
N GLY A 30 1.69 22.96 7.57
CA GLY A 30 2.55 23.31 6.44
C GLY A 30 3.36 22.15 5.86
N ARG A 31 3.32 20.97 6.48
CA ARG A 31 3.97 19.77 5.96
C ARG A 31 3.05 19.03 4.98
N THR A 32 3.65 18.36 4.01
CA THR A 32 2.87 17.66 3.00
C THR A 32 2.22 16.37 3.54
N ILE A 33 1.15 15.93 2.87
CA ILE A 33 0.51 14.63 3.11
C ILE A 33 1.53 13.49 3.06
N LEU A 34 2.49 13.55 2.11
CA LEU A 34 3.55 12.57 1.96
C LEU A 34 4.48 12.53 3.16
N GLU A 35 4.89 13.70 3.69
CA GLU A 35 5.76 13.79 4.86
C GLU A 35 5.12 13.15 6.08
N HIS A 36 3.83 13.43 6.33
CA HIS A 36 3.09 12.80 7.40
C HIS A 36 3.01 11.28 7.27
N ALA A 37 2.75 10.78 6.05
CA ALA A 37 2.71 9.35 5.80
C ALA A 37 4.07 8.68 6.06
N ILE A 38 5.17 9.29 5.62
CA ILE A 38 6.53 8.74 5.86
C ILE A 38 6.86 8.79 7.35
N ASP A 39 6.58 9.89 8.05
CA ASP A 39 6.86 10.04 9.47
C ASP A 39 6.17 8.98 10.33
N ALA A 40 4.93 8.62 10.02
CA ALA A 40 4.22 7.60 10.76
C ALA A 40 4.99 6.27 10.76
N PHE A 41 5.57 5.89 9.62
CA PHE A 41 6.38 4.66 9.51
C PHE A 41 7.82 4.85 9.99
N GLN A 42 8.40 6.05 9.86
CA GLN A 42 9.71 6.38 10.42
C GLN A 42 9.74 6.23 11.94
N GLN A 43 8.66 6.63 12.62
CA GLN A 43 8.52 6.54 14.07
C GLN A 43 8.17 5.15 14.58
N ALA A 44 7.62 4.26 13.75
CA ALA A 44 7.17 2.94 14.16
C ALA A 44 8.36 1.99 14.40
N GLU A 45 8.58 1.57 15.65
CA GLU A 45 9.71 0.71 16.04
C GLU A 45 9.74 -0.63 15.29
N CYS A 46 8.55 -1.16 14.95
CA CYS A 46 8.43 -2.43 14.24
C CYS A 46 8.77 -2.36 12.75
N ILE A 47 9.05 -1.19 12.20
CA ILE A 47 9.43 -0.99 10.80
C ILE A 47 10.95 -0.87 10.68
N ASP A 48 11.55 -1.71 9.84
CA ASP A 48 13.00 -1.75 9.63
C ASP A 48 13.44 -0.79 8.52
N GLU A 49 12.67 -0.71 7.44
CA GLU A 49 13.00 0.10 6.26
C GLU A 49 11.75 0.71 5.65
N ILE A 50 11.92 1.82 4.93
CA ILE A 50 10.91 2.49 4.13
C ILE A 50 11.38 2.54 2.68
N CYS A 51 10.50 2.19 1.75
CA CYS A 51 10.65 2.42 0.32
C CYS A 51 9.55 3.37 -0.15
N LEU A 52 9.93 4.50 -0.70
CA LEU A 52 9.01 5.45 -1.33
C LEU A 52 8.86 5.12 -2.82
N VAL A 53 7.63 4.89 -3.26
CA VAL A 53 7.29 4.75 -4.68
C VAL A 53 6.69 6.06 -5.16
N MET A 54 7.46 6.84 -5.90
CA MET A 54 7.11 8.21 -6.30
C MET A 54 6.76 8.30 -7.78
N HIS A 55 5.86 9.21 -8.14
CA HIS A 55 5.59 9.54 -9.55
C HIS A 55 6.89 9.99 -10.25
N HIS A 56 7.12 9.53 -11.48
CA HIS A 56 8.38 9.74 -12.21
C HIS A 56 8.76 11.22 -12.35
N ASP A 57 7.80 12.13 -12.53
CA ASP A 57 8.06 13.58 -12.66
C ASP A 57 8.51 14.24 -11.34
N TYR A 58 8.30 13.58 -10.21
CA TYR A 58 8.59 14.12 -8.87
C TYR A 58 9.72 13.37 -8.15
N MET A 59 10.53 12.60 -8.89
CA MET A 59 11.66 11.86 -8.30
C MET A 59 12.72 12.80 -7.69
N ALA A 60 13.05 13.90 -8.38
CA ALA A 60 13.99 14.90 -7.86
C ALA A 60 13.45 15.54 -6.57
N TYR A 61 12.17 15.91 -6.53
CA TYR A 61 11.52 16.43 -5.33
C TYR A 61 11.60 15.42 -4.16
N ALA A 62 11.34 14.15 -4.41
CA ALA A 62 11.41 13.11 -3.37
C ALA A 62 12.85 12.94 -2.84
N GLN A 63 13.87 13.06 -3.69
CA GLN A 63 15.26 13.02 -3.31
C GLN A 63 15.65 14.24 -2.43
N ASP A 64 15.26 15.45 -2.84
CA ASP A 64 15.51 16.67 -2.06
C ASP A 64 14.80 16.57 -0.69
N LEU A 65 13.55 16.10 -0.68
CA LEU A 65 12.79 15.92 0.56
C LEU A 65 13.46 14.91 1.51
N SER A 66 14.05 13.84 0.97
CA SER A 66 14.78 12.84 1.77
C SER A 66 16.06 13.37 2.39
N GLN A 67 16.67 14.42 1.81
CA GLN A 67 17.88 15.06 2.34
C GLN A 67 17.55 16.10 3.42
N THR A 68 16.34 16.67 3.39
CA THR A 68 15.93 17.74 4.32
C THR A 68 15.23 17.19 5.56
N ASN A 69 14.79 15.94 5.54
CA ASN A 69 14.14 15.26 6.66
C ASN A 69 15.04 14.15 7.24
N ASP A 70 14.97 13.94 8.55
CA ASP A 70 15.71 12.87 9.25
C ASP A 70 14.97 11.51 9.15
N TRP A 71 14.90 10.98 7.92
CA TRP A 71 14.27 9.69 7.65
C TRP A 71 15.30 8.57 7.53
N SER A 72 15.87 8.18 8.66
CA SER A 72 16.91 7.15 8.72
C SER A 72 16.49 5.79 8.15
N LYS A 73 15.18 5.47 8.17
CA LYS A 73 14.61 4.24 7.61
C LYS A 73 14.30 4.33 6.12
N LEU A 74 14.24 5.51 5.51
CA LEU A 74 14.01 5.66 4.06
C LEU A 74 15.27 5.24 3.29
N LYS A 75 15.26 4.01 2.74
CA LYS A 75 16.41 3.41 2.05
C LYS A 75 16.30 3.48 0.54
N HIS A 76 15.08 3.49 0.01
CA HIS A 76 14.84 3.43 -1.42
C HIS A 76 13.79 4.44 -1.84
N ILE A 77 14.03 5.10 -2.98
CA ILE A 77 13.07 5.90 -3.71
C ILE A 77 13.03 5.34 -5.13
N VAL A 78 11.89 4.79 -5.53
CA VAL A 78 11.72 4.14 -6.82
C VAL A 78 10.60 4.78 -7.62
N PRO A 79 10.66 4.76 -8.96
CA PRO A 79 9.59 5.29 -9.78
C PRO A 79 8.34 4.41 -9.67
N GLY A 80 7.17 5.04 -9.58
CA GLY A 80 5.88 4.39 -9.73
C GLY A 80 5.58 4.03 -11.19
N GLY A 81 4.52 3.26 -11.37
CA GLY A 81 3.95 2.99 -12.70
C GLY A 81 2.78 3.92 -13.01
N ASN A 82 2.13 3.68 -14.16
CA ASN A 82 0.95 4.43 -14.59
C ASN A 82 -0.27 4.12 -13.71
N GLU A 83 -0.34 2.87 -13.25
CA GLU A 83 -1.39 2.37 -12.36
C GLU A 83 -0.84 2.06 -10.96
N ARG A 84 -1.75 2.00 -9.97
CA ARG A 84 -1.37 1.71 -8.58
C ARG A 84 -0.67 0.34 -8.45
N TRP A 85 -1.18 -0.68 -9.12
CA TRP A 85 -0.62 -2.03 -9.09
C TRP A 85 0.80 -2.10 -9.69
N GLU A 86 1.09 -1.30 -10.73
CA GLU A 86 2.45 -1.21 -11.29
C GLU A 86 3.44 -0.63 -10.27
N SER A 87 2.99 0.36 -9.51
CA SER A 87 3.78 0.93 -8.42
C SER A 87 4.07 -0.13 -7.34
N SER A 88 3.08 -0.95 -6.96
CA SER A 88 3.28 -2.08 -6.04
C SER A 88 4.28 -3.08 -6.61
N VAL A 89 4.14 -3.47 -7.88
CA VAL A 89 5.05 -4.40 -8.56
C VAL A 89 6.50 -3.89 -8.60
N ASN A 90 6.71 -2.59 -8.85
CA ASN A 90 8.05 -2.02 -8.88
C ASN A 90 8.74 -2.15 -7.50
N ALA A 91 8.02 -1.88 -6.41
CA ALA A 91 8.54 -2.07 -5.07
C ALA A 91 8.79 -3.56 -4.73
N ILE A 92 7.85 -4.44 -5.07
CA ILE A 92 8.00 -5.89 -4.84
C ILE A 92 9.26 -6.41 -5.53
N ARG A 93 9.48 -6.05 -6.79
CA ARG A 93 10.67 -6.46 -7.57
C ARG A 93 11.98 -6.01 -6.92
N LEU A 94 12.03 -4.76 -6.42
CA LEU A 94 13.21 -4.26 -5.73
C LEU A 94 13.62 -5.21 -4.59
N TYR A 95 12.65 -5.64 -3.77
CA TYR A 95 12.94 -6.51 -2.63
C TYR A 95 13.16 -7.98 -3.02
N MET A 96 12.66 -8.44 -4.16
CA MET A 96 13.01 -9.76 -4.73
C MET A 96 14.47 -9.83 -5.19
N ASP A 97 15.11 -8.69 -5.48
CA ASP A 97 16.51 -8.62 -5.93
C ASP A 97 17.51 -8.46 -4.77
N GLN A 98 17.04 -8.25 -3.54
CA GLN A 98 17.92 -8.09 -2.38
C GLN A 98 18.55 -9.44 -1.96
N PRO A 99 19.82 -9.44 -1.48
CA PRO A 99 20.58 -10.67 -1.16
C PRO A 99 19.94 -11.59 -0.12
N SER A 100 19.06 -11.07 0.75
CA SER A 100 18.38 -11.83 1.78
C SER A 100 17.17 -12.62 1.28
N THR A 101 16.89 -12.63 -0.03
CA THR A 101 15.80 -13.37 -0.66
C THR A 101 16.18 -14.78 -1.12
N SER A 102 17.32 -15.32 -0.69
CA SER A 102 17.58 -16.76 -0.86
C SER A 102 16.56 -17.56 -0.05
N PHE A 103 15.63 -18.21 -0.73
CA PHE A 103 14.50 -18.99 -0.21
C PHE A 103 14.93 -20.28 0.53
N SER A 104 16.07 -20.31 1.17
CA SER A 104 16.52 -21.43 1.99
C SER A 104 16.21 -21.16 3.46
N ASN A 105 15.15 -21.80 3.91
CA ASN A 105 14.80 -22.15 5.30
C ASN A 105 15.45 -21.35 6.44
N GLU A 106 14.54 -20.70 7.22
CA GLU A 106 14.76 -20.15 8.54
C GLU A 106 15.31 -18.70 8.59
N ASP A 107 14.41 -17.76 8.89
CA ASP A 107 14.59 -16.47 9.57
C ASP A 107 14.90 -15.18 8.80
N VAL A 108 15.06 -15.10 7.49
CA VAL A 108 15.28 -13.79 6.84
C VAL A 108 14.35 -13.57 5.64
N GLY A 109 13.06 -13.47 5.88
CA GLY A 109 12.10 -13.03 4.88
C GLY A 109 11.77 -11.54 5.04
N TYR A 110 11.21 -10.93 3.99
CA TYR A 110 10.60 -9.61 4.04
C TYR A 110 9.09 -9.73 4.17
N ALA A 111 8.50 -8.88 5.01
CA ALA A 111 7.08 -8.53 4.97
C ALA A 111 6.95 -7.11 4.42
N LEU A 112 6.12 -6.94 3.41
CA LEU A 112 5.86 -5.66 2.76
C LEU A 112 4.54 -5.09 3.24
N LEU A 113 4.56 -3.88 3.82
CA LEU A 113 3.38 -3.12 4.23
C LEU A 113 3.13 -2.04 3.17
N LEU A 114 2.22 -2.31 2.23
CA LEU A 114 1.88 -1.37 1.16
C LEU A 114 0.88 -0.34 1.68
N HIS A 115 1.27 0.93 1.68
CA HIS A 115 0.49 2.02 2.25
C HIS A 115 0.31 3.16 1.26
N ASP A 116 -0.94 3.61 1.10
CA ASP A 116 -1.25 4.78 0.27
C ASP A 116 -0.73 6.05 0.95
N ALA A 117 0.18 6.79 0.32
CA ALA A 117 0.66 8.08 0.82
C ALA A 117 -0.46 9.07 1.13
N ALA A 118 -1.62 8.89 0.52
CA ALA A 118 -2.82 9.70 0.75
C ALA A 118 -3.56 9.40 2.07
N ARG A 119 -3.00 8.57 2.96
CA ARG A 119 -3.49 8.31 4.32
C ARG A 119 -2.46 8.77 5.36
N PRO A 120 -2.31 10.09 5.56
CA PRO A 120 -1.27 10.63 6.44
C PRO A 120 -1.47 10.33 7.93
N PHE A 121 -2.68 9.91 8.33
CA PHE A 121 -3.07 9.78 9.74
C PHE A 121 -3.14 8.31 10.22
N VAL A 122 -2.32 7.44 9.64
CA VAL A 122 -2.17 6.06 10.14
C VAL A 122 -1.52 6.10 11.52
N SER A 123 -2.16 5.46 12.51
CA SER A 123 -1.66 5.45 13.90
C SER A 123 -0.54 4.43 14.11
N GLN A 124 0.26 4.64 15.15
CA GLN A 124 1.29 3.68 15.59
C GLN A 124 0.66 2.34 15.99
N ASP A 125 -0.55 2.37 16.55
CA ASP A 125 -1.28 1.16 16.94
C ASP A 125 -1.65 0.32 15.70
N ILE A 126 -2.15 0.94 14.63
CA ILE A 126 -2.42 0.22 13.37
C ILE A 126 -1.14 -0.43 12.83
N ILE A 127 -0.03 0.32 12.74
CA ILE A 127 1.24 -0.20 12.19
C ILE A 127 1.74 -1.36 13.06
N THR A 128 1.73 -1.20 14.38
CA THR A 128 2.17 -2.23 15.33
C THR A 128 1.31 -3.48 15.22
N ASN A 129 -0.02 -3.34 15.18
CA ASN A 129 -0.95 -4.46 15.09
C ASN A 129 -0.79 -5.24 13.78
N VAL A 130 -0.53 -4.54 12.66
CA VAL A 130 -0.22 -5.18 11.36
C VAL A 130 1.08 -5.97 11.45
N CYS A 131 2.16 -5.41 12.01
CA CYS A 131 3.42 -6.11 12.21
C CYS A 131 3.28 -7.34 13.13
N GLN A 132 2.45 -7.26 14.16
CA GLN A 132 2.17 -8.40 15.03
C GLN A 132 1.37 -9.51 14.30
N ALA A 133 0.35 -9.13 13.53
CA ALA A 133 -0.45 -10.06 12.74
C ALA A 133 0.38 -10.82 11.70
N LEU A 134 1.38 -10.17 11.09
CA LEU A 134 2.29 -10.79 10.12
C LEU A 134 3.20 -11.89 10.73
N LYS A 135 3.29 -12.00 12.04
CA LYS A 135 4.02 -13.13 12.68
C LYS A 135 3.30 -14.46 12.54
N THR A 136 1.99 -14.43 12.31
CA THR A 136 1.12 -15.62 12.25
C THR A 136 0.28 -15.71 10.99
N HIS A 137 0.24 -14.64 10.19
CA HIS A 137 -0.56 -14.55 8.96
C HIS A 137 0.30 -14.03 7.81
N GLU A 138 0.17 -14.62 6.62
CA GLU A 138 0.94 -14.23 5.44
C GLU A 138 0.34 -13.04 4.69
N ALA A 139 -0.95 -12.75 4.91
CA ALA A 139 -1.68 -11.64 4.31
C ALA A 139 -2.56 -10.94 5.34
N VAL A 140 -2.46 -9.62 5.42
CA VAL A 140 -3.15 -8.78 6.41
C VAL A 140 -3.71 -7.54 5.74
N VAL A 141 -4.92 -7.14 6.11
CA VAL A 141 -5.56 -5.90 5.67
C VAL A 141 -6.07 -5.10 6.87
N VAL A 142 -5.85 -3.80 6.84
CA VAL A 142 -6.51 -2.89 7.78
C VAL A 142 -7.91 -2.56 7.26
N ALA A 143 -8.93 -2.68 8.09
CA ALA A 143 -10.30 -2.35 7.69
C ALA A 143 -11.13 -1.83 8.87
N VAL A 144 -12.14 -1.01 8.54
CA VAL A 144 -13.13 -0.49 9.49
C VAL A 144 -14.54 -0.96 9.09
N PRO A 145 -15.46 -1.18 10.02
CA PRO A 145 -16.87 -1.49 9.70
C PRO A 145 -17.49 -0.40 8.82
N SER A 146 -18.35 -0.77 7.89
CA SER A 146 -19.15 0.21 7.17
C SER A 146 -20.22 0.80 8.10
N THR A 147 -20.27 2.13 8.18
CA THR A 147 -21.30 2.88 8.92
C THR A 147 -22.56 3.07 8.08
N ASP A 148 -22.41 3.07 6.76
CA ASP A 148 -23.48 3.31 5.82
C ASP A 148 -24.09 2.00 5.29
N THR A 149 -25.33 2.08 4.81
CA THR A 149 -25.94 1.01 4.02
C THR A 149 -25.30 1.01 2.63
N VAL A 150 -24.76 -0.13 2.22
CA VAL A 150 -24.14 -0.32 0.90
C VAL A 150 -25.12 -1.00 -0.03
N TYR A 151 -25.21 -0.48 -1.26
CA TYR A 151 -25.98 -1.10 -2.34
C TYR A 151 -25.04 -1.69 -3.39
N GLU A 152 -25.27 -2.95 -3.76
CA GLU A 152 -24.71 -3.51 -4.99
C GLU A 152 -25.65 -3.13 -6.14
N MET A 153 -25.08 -2.55 -7.20
CA MET A 153 -25.85 -2.08 -8.34
C MET A 153 -25.55 -2.91 -9.59
N VAL A 154 -26.58 -3.16 -10.38
CA VAL A 154 -26.46 -3.65 -11.75
C VAL A 154 -27.17 -2.62 -12.63
N GLU A 155 -26.44 -2.07 -13.59
CA GLU A 155 -26.85 -0.88 -14.35
C GLU A 155 -27.17 0.28 -13.38
N ASP A 156 -28.40 0.82 -13.41
CA ASP A 156 -28.91 1.92 -12.57
C ASP A 156 -29.85 1.44 -11.45
N LYS A 157 -29.94 0.12 -11.22
CA LYS A 157 -30.86 -0.50 -10.25
C LYS A 157 -30.12 -1.15 -9.11
N VAL A 158 -30.70 -1.07 -7.90
CA VAL A 158 -30.21 -1.82 -6.75
C VAL A 158 -30.45 -3.31 -7.00
N ALA A 159 -29.37 -4.09 -7.09
CA ALA A 159 -29.41 -5.54 -7.27
C ALA A 159 -29.41 -6.29 -5.93
N ARG A 160 -28.67 -5.77 -4.93
CA ARG A 160 -28.54 -6.37 -3.61
C ARG A 160 -28.25 -5.32 -2.54
N ILE A 161 -28.74 -5.59 -1.33
CA ILE A 161 -28.40 -4.83 -0.12
C ILE A 161 -27.68 -5.79 0.84
N PRO A 162 -26.34 -5.76 0.90
CA PRO A 162 -25.59 -6.62 1.80
C PRO A 162 -25.90 -6.31 3.28
N ASN A 163 -25.76 -7.31 4.14
CA ASN A 163 -25.84 -7.07 5.58
C ASN A 163 -24.66 -6.18 6.01
N ARG A 164 -24.95 -4.95 6.45
CA ARG A 164 -23.93 -3.98 6.88
C ARG A 164 -22.96 -4.53 7.93
N GLN A 165 -23.42 -5.41 8.81
CA GLN A 165 -22.56 -6.01 9.84
C GLN A 165 -21.43 -6.87 9.28
N THR A 166 -21.53 -7.32 8.03
CA THR A 166 -20.49 -8.11 7.34
C THR A 166 -19.68 -7.29 6.35
N ILE A 167 -19.92 -5.97 6.25
CA ILE A 167 -19.25 -5.10 5.30
C ILE A 167 -18.17 -4.29 6.02
N MET A 168 -16.94 -4.42 5.54
CA MET A 168 -15.79 -3.65 6.00
C MET A 168 -15.29 -2.74 4.87
N ARG A 169 -14.84 -1.55 5.23
CA ARG A 169 -14.16 -0.63 4.32
C ARG A 169 -12.65 -0.84 4.46
N ALA A 170 -12.00 -1.29 3.39
CA ALA A 170 -10.58 -1.54 3.39
C ALA A 170 -9.79 -0.21 3.51
N GLN A 171 -8.75 -0.26 4.33
CA GLN A 171 -7.75 0.79 4.47
C GLN A 171 -6.36 0.24 4.10
N THR A 172 -5.33 1.04 4.31
CA THR A 172 -3.94 0.63 4.26
C THR A 172 -3.25 0.95 5.60
N PRO A 173 -2.18 0.21 6.00
CA PRO A 173 -1.41 -0.73 5.18
C PRO A 173 -2.17 -2.02 4.84
N GLN A 174 -1.88 -2.55 3.65
CA GLN A 174 -2.14 -3.94 3.28
C GLN A 174 -0.79 -4.65 3.28
N ALA A 175 -0.67 -5.74 4.01
CA ALA A 175 0.63 -6.29 4.31
C ALA A 175 0.72 -7.78 4.00
N PHE A 176 1.87 -8.17 3.45
CA PHE A 176 2.07 -9.51 2.92
C PHE A 176 3.51 -9.98 3.12
N HIS A 177 3.69 -11.27 3.30
CA HIS A 177 5.01 -11.86 3.09
C HIS A 177 5.42 -11.70 1.64
N LEU A 178 6.68 -11.31 1.38
CA LEU A 178 7.19 -11.04 0.04
C LEU A 178 6.96 -12.19 -0.96
N PRO A 179 7.22 -13.47 -0.62
CA PRO A 179 6.99 -14.57 -1.55
C PRO A 179 5.53 -14.67 -1.99
N LEU A 180 4.59 -14.49 -1.05
CA LEU A 180 3.16 -14.57 -1.32
C LEU A 180 2.71 -13.51 -2.31
N ILE A 181 3.01 -12.23 -2.04
CA ILE A 181 2.55 -11.13 -2.88
C ILE A 181 3.23 -11.15 -4.26
N ALA A 182 4.49 -11.58 -4.33
CA ALA A 182 5.21 -11.76 -5.59
C ALA A 182 4.56 -12.87 -6.45
N GLU A 183 4.20 -14.01 -5.85
CA GLU A 183 3.50 -15.09 -6.53
C GLU A 183 2.10 -14.66 -7.00
N ALA A 184 1.35 -13.96 -6.15
CA ALA A 184 0.01 -13.47 -6.48
C ALA A 184 0.03 -12.54 -7.70
N TYR A 185 0.98 -11.59 -7.75
CA TYR A 185 1.15 -10.72 -8.91
C TYR A 185 1.68 -11.46 -10.15
N ALA A 186 2.58 -12.44 -10.00
CA ALA A 186 3.05 -13.26 -11.11
C ALA A 186 1.87 -14.01 -11.77
N LYS A 187 1.01 -14.65 -10.98
CA LYS A 187 -0.21 -15.30 -11.46
C LYS A 187 -1.18 -14.33 -12.12
N ALA A 188 -1.39 -13.15 -11.53
CA ALA A 188 -2.26 -12.12 -12.06
C ALA A 188 -1.80 -11.61 -13.44
N LEU A 189 -0.49 -11.53 -13.66
CA LEU A 189 0.15 -11.10 -14.90
C LEU A 189 0.38 -12.24 -15.90
N GLY A 190 0.11 -13.50 -15.51
CA GLY A 190 0.30 -14.67 -16.36
C GLY A 190 1.77 -14.99 -16.66
N VAL A 191 2.67 -14.71 -15.71
CA VAL A 191 4.11 -15.00 -15.81
C VAL A 191 4.54 -15.99 -14.74
N ASN A 192 5.63 -16.72 -15.00
CA ASN A 192 6.18 -17.67 -14.04
C ASN A 192 6.96 -16.97 -12.92
N ASN A 193 7.56 -15.82 -13.24
CA ASN A 193 8.33 -15.02 -12.30
C ASN A 193 7.99 -13.54 -12.48
N LEU A 194 7.66 -12.87 -11.40
CA LEU A 194 7.30 -11.46 -11.44
C LEU A 194 8.41 -10.57 -12.00
N LYS A 195 9.68 -10.97 -11.86
CA LYS A 195 10.83 -10.26 -12.47
C LYS A 195 10.78 -10.19 -13.99
N GLU A 196 10.13 -11.15 -14.62
CA GLU A 196 10.05 -11.26 -16.09
C GLU A 196 8.85 -10.51 -16.68
N ALA A 197 7.92 -10.06 -15.82
CA ALA A 197 6.72 -9.40 -16.29
C ALA A 197 7.04 -8.04 -16.92
N ALA A 198 6.67 -7.86 -18.18
CA ALA A 198 6.63 -6.53 -18.79
C ALA A 198 5.40 -5.78 -18.24
N CYS A 199 5.60 -4.64 -17.59
CA CYS A 199 4.51 -3.81 -17.04
C CYS A 199 3.57 -3.21 -18.11
N ASN A 200 3.66 -3.63 -19.35
CA ASN A 200 3.06 -2.91 -20.49
C ASN A 200 1.77 -3.51 -21.05
N LYS A 201 1.15 -4.54 -20.47
CA LYS A 201 0.16 -5.25 -21.29
C LYS A 201 -1.22 -5.54 -20.69
N ASN A 202 -1.43 -5.51 -19.41
CA ASN A 202 -2.76 -5.86 -18.90
C ASN A 202 -3.20 -4.86 -17.87
N ASN A 203 -4.26 -4.13 -18.19
CA ASN A 203 -5.03 -3.40 -17.20
C ASN A 203 -5.57 -4.43 -16.19
N LEU A 204 -4.87 -4.64 -15.07
CA LEU A 204 -5.36 -5.50 -14.01
C LEU A 204 -6.55 -4.79 -13.36
N PRO A 205 -7.74 -5.39 -13.37
CA PRO A 205 -8.91 -4.82 -12.69
C PRO A 205 -8.78 -5.03 -11.18
N ALA A 206 -7.69 -4.48 -10.60
CA ALA A 206 -7.38 -4.56 -9.18
C ALA A 206 -7.59 -3.20 -8.55
N THR A 207 -8.44 -3.14 -7.54
CA THR A 207 -8.68 -1.93 -6.77
C THR A 207 -7.60 -1.71 -5.71
N ASP A 208 -7.00 -2.82 -5.21
CA ASP A 208 -5.97 -2.85 -4.17
C ASP A 208 -5.16 -4.16 -4.25
N ASP A 209 -4.12 -4.30 -3.39
CA ASP A 209 -3.23 -5.46 -3.40
C ASP A 209 -3.92 -6.70 -2.81
N CYS A 210 -4.82 -6.54 -1.85
CA CYS A 210 -5.62 -7.65 -1.29
C CYS A 210 -6.52 -8.30 -2.34
N SER A 211 -7.05 -7.54 -3.29
CA SER A 211 -7.89 -8.08 -4.37
C SER A 211 -7.10 -9.00 -5.31
N ILE A 212 -5.81 -8.73 -5.50
CA ILE A 212 -4.90 -9.61 -6.26
C ILE A 212 -4.71 -10.93 -5.52
N VAL A 213 -4.39 -10.89 -4.23
CA VAL A 213 -4.23 -12.10 -3.40
C VAL A 213 -5.54 -12.89 -3.36
N PHE A 214 -6.66 -12.24 -3.07
CA PHE A 214 -7.97 -12.89 -2.98
C PHE A 214 -8.34 -13.64 -4.26
N LYS A 215 -8.07 -13.04 -5.43
CA LYS A 215 -8.42 -13.60 -6.73
C LYS A 215 -7.47 -14.71 -7.19
N HIS A 216 -6.17 -14.56 -6.95
CA HIS A 216 -5.14 -15.41 -7.55
C HIS A 216 -4.51 -16.40 -6.58
N MET A 217 -4.77 -16.25 -5.26
CA MET A 217 -4.32 -17.13 -4.19
C MET A 217 -5.50 -17.52 -3.28
N PRO A 218 -6.56 -18.18 -3.80
CA PRO A 218 -7.82 -18.40 -3.05
C PRO A 218 -7.65 -19.29 -1.80
N GLN A 219 -6.53 -20.00 -1.67
CA GLN A 219 -6.19 -20.79 -0.49
C GLN A 219 -5.65 -19.95 0.68
N VAL A 220 -5.29 -18.69 0.42
CA VAL A 220 -4.71 -17.80 1.43
C VAL A 220 -5.82 -17.01 2.12
N ALA A 221 -5.89 -17.11 3.44
CA ALA A 221 -6.77 -16.27 4.24
C ALA A 221 -6.13 -14.88 4.44
N ILE A 222 -6.89 -13.83 4.15
CA ILE A 222 -6.48 -12.45 4.44
C ILE A 222 -7.03 -12.09 5.82
N HIS A 223 -6.13 -11.85 6.78
CA HIS A 223 -6.49 -11.49 8.15
C HIS A 223 -6.83 -10.00 8.25
N ILE A 224 -7.91 -9.66 8.99
CA ILE A 224 -8.34 -8.28 9.19
C ILE A 224 -7.76 -7.75 10.50
N VAL A 225 -7.02 -6.65 10.43
CA VAL A 225 -6.62 -5.83 11.58
C VAL A 225 -7.60 -4.66 11.67
N PRO A 226 -8.15 -4.37 12.86
CA PRO A 226 -9.02 -3.22 13.06
C PRO A 226 -8.31 -1.92 12.68
N GLY A 227 -8.97 -1.15 11.82
CA GLY A 227 -8.54 0.19 11.44
C GLY A 227 -9.20 1.28 12.28
N GLU A 228 -8.97 2.52 11.89
CA GLU A 228 -9.50 3.72 12.56
C GLU A 228 -10.11 4.67 11.53
N GLU A 229 -11.19 5.37 11.91
CA GLU A 229 -11.84 6.33 11.02
C GLU A 229 -10.90 7.48 10.63
N GLN A 230 -10.00 7.88 11.52
CA GLN A 230 -8.99 8.91 11.23
C GLN A 230 -7.98 8.49 10.15
N ASN A 231 -7.74 7.17 9.94
CA ASN A 231 -6.90 6.65 8.85
C ASN A 231 -7.64 6.72 7.50
N LYS A 232 -8.38 7.81 7.29
CA LYS A 232 -9.11 8.07 6.04
C LYS A 232 -8.16 8.43 4.91
N LYS A 233 -8.56 8.10 3.68
CA LYS A 233 -7.83 8.48 2.48
C LYS A 233 -8.25 9.88 2.06
N ILE A 234 -7.31 10.82 2.02
CA ILE A 234 -7.53 12.14 1.42
C ILE A 234 -7.78 11.94 -0.07
N THR A 235 -9.00 12.25 -0.51
CA THR A 235 -9.45 12.00 -1.89
C THR A 235 -9.95 13.27 -2.54
N TYR A 236 -10.56 14.14 -1.78
CA TYR A 236 -11.12 15.41 -2.20
C TYR A 236 -10.49 16.57 -1.43
N LYS A 237 -10.71 17.80 -1.90
CA LYS A 237 -10.16 19.00 -1.27
C LYS A 237 -10.72 19.25 0.14
N GLU A 238 -11.93 18.80 0.37
CA GLU A 238 -12.64 18.89 1.66
C GLU A 238 -12.07 17.95 2.73
N ASP A 239 -11.20 17.01 2.34
CA ASP A 239 -10.52 16.09 3.26
C ASP A 239 -9.25 16.69 3.90
N LEU A 240 -8.80 17.87 3.39
CA LEU A 240 -7.59 18.58 3.83
C LEU A 240 -7.86 19.38 5.15
#